data_84f7aa64b99e8fb99b2bc068d99db3ea
#
_entry.id   84f7aa64b99e8fb99b2bc068d99db3ea
#
_cell.length_a   1.000
_cell.length_b   1.000
_cell.length_c   1.000
_cell.angle_alpha   90.00
_cell.angle_beta   90.00
_cell.angle_gamma   90.00
#
_symmetry.space_group_name_H-M   'P 1'
#
loop_
_entity.id
_entity.type
_entity.pdbx_description
1 polymer ?
#
loop_
_entity_poly.entity_id
_entity_poly.type
_entity_poly.pdbx_seq_one_letter_code
_entity_poly.pdbx_strand_id
1 'polypeptide(L)'
;CKIENAFEVDLAQYTKIVIGASIRYGKHNPLVYEFVKINKDELEKKQTAFFTVNVVARKKEKNKPDTNPYMKKFLEISDWRPNKLAVFAGRIDYPSYRFFDRLIIRFIMFITKGPTDTMQTYEFTDWKKVKQFAKEVF
;
A
#
# COMPACT_ATOMS: atom_id res chain seq x y z
N CYS A 1 11.03 -9.43 1.15
CA CYS A 1 11.78 -8.83 2.27
C CYS A 1 11.08 -7.56 2.78
N LYS A 2 11.50 -7.05 3.93
CA LYS A 2 11.10 -5.72 4.42
C LYS A 2 11.83 -4.64 3.63
N ILE A 3 11.24 -3.44 3.55
CA ILE A 3 11.83 -2.33 2.78
C ILE A 3 13.20 -1.91 3.33
N GLU A 4 13.42 -2.01 4.63
CA GLU A 4 14.69 -1.70 5.26
C GLU A 4 15.84 -2.59 4.77
N ASN A 5 15.54 -3.86 4.45
CA ASN A 5 16.49 -4.84 3.97
C ASN A 5 16.56 -4.89 2.43
N ALA A 6 15.65 -4.21 1.73
CA ALA A 6 15.60 -4.24 0.27
C ALA A 6 16.79 -3.54 -0.41
N PHE A 7 17.46 -2.62 0.30
CA PHE A 7 18.62 -1.90 -0.20
C PHE A 7 19.87 -2.79 -0.36
N GLU A 8 19.88 -3.95 0.31
CA GLU A 8 20.98 -4.94 0.21
C GLU A 8 20.71 -6.00 -0.86
N VAL A 9 19.53 -5.97 -1.50
CA VAL A 9 19.11 -6.96 -2.50
C VAL A 9 19.65 -6.57 -3.87
N ASP A 10 20.40 -7.48 -4.50
CA ASP A 10 20.79 -7.35 -5.89
C ASP A 10 19.59 -7.59 -6.82
N LEU A 11 19.02 -6.51 -7.33
CA LEU A 11 17.85 -6.57 -8.21
C LEU A 11 18.14 -7.22 -9.56
N ALA A 12 19.41 -7.30 -9.99
CA ALA A 12 19.76 -7.91 -11.27
C ALA A 12 19.36 -9.40 -11.36
N GLN A 13 19.31 -10.06 -10.20
CA GLN A 13 18.96 -11.48 -10.10
C GLN A 13 17.44 -11.77 -10.32
N TYR A 14 16.60 -10.75 -10.37
CA TYR A 14 15.15 -10.91 -10.47
C TYR A 14 14.65 -10.35 -11.79
N THR A 15 13.72 -11.08 -12.42
CA THR A 15 13.03 -10.65 -13.63
C THR A 15 11.73 -9.89 -13.32
N LYS A 16 11.16 -10.18 -12.15
CA LYS A 16 9.91 -9.56 -11.67
C LYS A 16 10.11 -8.98 -10.27
N ILE A 17 9.63 -7.75 -10.05
CA ILE A 17 9.73 -7.07 -8.77
C ILE A 17 8.36 -6.54 -8.36
N VAL A 18 7.93 -6.89 -7.16
CA VAL A 18 6.69 -6.41 -6.57
C VAL A 18 7.00 -5.59 -5.33
N ILE A 19 6.53 -4.35 -5.31
CA ILE A 19 6.66 -3.47 -4.16
C ILE A 19 5.27 -3.24 -3.55
N GLY A 20 5.15 -3.51 -2.26
CA GLY A 20 3.94 -3.26 -1.50
C GLY A 20 4.18 -2.25 -0.39
N ALA A 21 3.28 -1.29 -0.22
CA ALA A 21 3.38 -0.29 0.83
C ALA A 21 2.02 0.01 1.48
N SER A 22 2.00 0.13 2.79
CA SER A 22 0.82 0.55 3.53
C SER A 22 0.88 2.04 3.88
N ILE A 23 -0.31 2.63 4.06
CA ILE A 23 -0.42 3.99 4.58
C ILE A 23 -0.43 3.98 6.10
N ARG A 24 0.45 4.76 6.70
CA ARG A 24 0.46 5.10 8.13
C ARG A 24 0.49 6.61 8.29
N TYR A 25 -0.38 7.15 9.15
CA TYR A 25 -0.48 8.60 9.38
C TYR A 25 -0.57 9.42 8.09
N GLY A 26 -1.38 8.93 7.13
CA GLY A 26 -1.65 9.62 5.87
C GLY A 26 -0.53 9.59 4.81
N LYS A 27 0.50 8.76 4.98
CA LYS A 27 1.62 8.64 4.03
C LYS A 27 2.20 7.23 3.95
N HIS A 28 2.85 6.93 2.83
CA HIS A 28 3.70 5.75 2.70
C HIS A 28 5.01 5.94 3.47
N ASN A 29 5.69 4.82 3.81
CA ASN A 29 7.03 4.86 4.38
C ASN A 29 7.98 5.59 3.42
N PRO A 30 8.74 6.62 3.87
CA PRO A 30 9.70 7.34 3.04
C PRO A 30 10.73 6.45 2.35
N LEU A 31 11.14 5.35 3.00
CA LEU A 31 12.09 4.37 2.42
C LEU A 31 11.58 3.75 1.11
N VAL A 32 10.28 3.67 0.90
CA VAL A 32 9.72 3.17 -0.37
C VAL A 32 10.05 4.11 -1.52
N TYR A 33 9.92 5.42 -1.30
CA TYR A 33 10.28 6.42 -2.30
C TYR A 33 11.78 6.47 -2.56
N GLU A 34 12.57 6.37 -1.51
CA GLU A 34 14.04 6.32 -1.61
C GLU A 34 14.50 5.10 -2.40
N PHE A 35 13.98 3.92 -2.07
CA PHE A 35 14.27 2.69 -2.78
C PHE A 35 13.94 2.78 -4.28
N VAL A 36 12.74 3.28 -4.61
CA VAL A 36 12.33 3.46 -5.99
C VAL A 36 13.24 4.46 -6.71
N LYS A 37 13.59 5.58 -6.07
CA LYS A 37 14.48 6.60 -6.64
C LYS A 37 15.85 6.05 -6.97
N ILE A 38 16.47 5.31 -6.05
CA ILE A 38 17.81 4.76 -6.22
C ILE A 38 17.83 3.67 -7.30
N ASN A 39 16.77 2.87 -7.39
CA ASN A 39 16.70 1.70 -8.27
C ASN A 39 15.85 1.92 -9.53
N LYS A 40 15.49 3.17 -9.86
CA LYS A 40 14.54 3.48 -10.93
C LYS A 40 14.94 2.85 -12.26
N ASP A 41 16.19 3.01 -12.68
CA ASP A 41 16.71 2.50 -13.95
C ASP A 41 16.63 0.96 -14.05
N GLU A 42 16.86 0.28 -12.94
CA GLU A 42 16.74 -1.19 -12.88
C GLU A 42 15.26 -1.63 -12.87
N LEU A 43 14.43 -0.92 -12.12
CA LEU A 43 12.99 -1.21 -12.07
C LEU A 43 12.32 -1.03 -13.44
N GLU A 44 12.72 -0.03 -14.23
CA GLU A 44 12.16 0.24 -15.55
C GLU A 44 12.52 -0.84 -16.59
N LYS A 45 13.60 -1.60 -16.39
CA LYS A 45 14.01 -2.70 -17.27
C LYS A 45 13.27 -4.02 -16.98
N LYS A 46 12.50 -4.10 -15.90
CA LYS A 46 11.92 -5.35 -15.37
C LYS A 46 10.39 -5.32 -15.40
N GLN A 47 9.79 -6.49 -15.25
CA GLN A 47 8.37 -6.57 -14.97
C GLN A 47 8.10 -6.15 -13.53
N THR A 48 7.38 -5.05 -13.35
CA THR A 48 7.18 -4.47 -12.03
C THR A 48 5.71 -4.33 -11.67
N ALA A 49 5.43 -4.48 -10.39
CA ALA A 49 4.11 -4.22 -9.83
C ALA A 49 4.22 -3.42 -8.53
N PHE A 50 3.26 -2.55 -8.30
CA PHE A 50 3.12 -1.83 -7.05
C PHE A 50 1.70 -1.95 -6.52
N PHE A 51 1.57 -2.19 -5.22
CA PHE A 51 0.29 -2.09 -4.55
C PHE A 51 0.36 -1.25 -3.29
N THR A 52 -0.70 -0.49 -3.04
CA THR A 52 -0.85 0.24 -1.77
C THR A 52 -1.95 -0.38 -0.93
N VAL A 53 -1.72 -0.43 0.38
CA VAL A 53 -2.72 -0.86 1.35
C VAL A 53 -3.15 0.34 2.18
N ASN A 54 -4.41 0.73 2.06
CA ASN A 54 -4.95 1.87 2.80
C ASN A 54 -6.46 1.72 3.01
N VAL A 55 -6.92 2.05 4.20
CA VAL A 55 -8.32 1.87 4.60
C VAL A 55 -9.31 2.74 3.82
N VAL A 56 -8.83 3.78 3.12
CA VAL A 56 -9.66 4.63 2.25
C VAL A 56 -10.21 3.82 1.08
N ALA A 57 -9.47 2.79 0.65
CA ALA A 57 -9.88 1.87 -0.41
C ALA A 57 -11.08 0.96 -0.06
N ARG A 58 -11.59 0.99 1.19
CA ARG A 58 -12.88 0.37 1.53
C ARG A 58 -14.06 1.03 0.80
N LYS A 59 -13.89 2.29 0.37
CA LYS A 59 -14.89 3.03 -0.40
C LYS A 59 -14.78 2.68 -1.87
N LYS A 60 -15.91 2.31 -2.50
CA LYS A 60 -15.95 1.87 -3.91
C LYS A 60 -15.35 2.88 -4.88
N GLU A 61 -15.58 4.17 -4.64
CA GLU A 61 -15.06 5.27 -5.45
C GLU A 61 -13.55 5.52 -5.28
N LYS A 62 -12.89 4.85 -4.32
CA LYS A 62 -11.45 5.02 -4.00
C LYS A 62 -10.67 3.72 -3.98
N ASN A 63 -11.22 2.66 -4.55
CA ASN A 63 -10.63 1.31 -4.51
C ASN A 63 -9.91 0.88 -5.79
N LYS A 64 -9.65 1.83 -6.70
CA LYS A 64 -8.91 1.60 -7.94
C LYS A 64 -7.64 2.45 -7.98
N PRO A 65 -6.61 2.04 -8.75
CA PRO A 65 -5.38 2.80 -8.87
C PRO A 65 -5.57 4.25 -9.33
N ASP A 66 -6.47 4.47 -10.27
CA ASP A 66 -6.79 5.79 -10.86
C ASP A 66 -7.64 6.69 -9.97
N THR A 67 -8.31 6.14 -8.97
CA THR A 67 -9.19 6.91 -8.07
C THR A 67 -8.66 7.03 -6.65
N ASN A 68 -7.70 6.19 -6.25
CA ASN A 68 -7.15 6.21 -4.91
C ASN A 68 -6.16 7.37 -4.71
N PRO A 69 -6.37 8.25 -3.73
CA PRO A 69 -5.53 9.44 -3.55
C PRO A 69 -4.08 9.12 -3.19
N TYR A 70 -3.84 8.03 -2.45
CA TYR A 70 -2.48 7.63 -2.06
C TYR A 70 -1.71 7.01 -3.22
N MET A 71 -2.37 6.25 -4.09
CA MET A 71 -1.77 5.74 -5.31
C MET A 71 -1.38 6.88 -6.25
N LYS A 72 -2.29 7.83 -6.49
CA LYS A 72 -2.00 9.02 -7.31
C LYS A 72 -0.80 9.79 -6.80
N LYS A 73 -0.80 10.09 -5.48
CA LYS A 73 0.31 10.80 -4.84
C LYS A 73 1.62 10.03 -4.93
N PHE A 74 1.59 8.71 -4.77
CA PHE A 74 2.78 7.89 -4.93
C PHE A 74 3.37 7.98 -6.34
N LEU A 75 2.54 7.81 -7.37
CA LEU A 75 2.97 7.88 -8.78
C LEU A 75 3.48 9.27 -9.17
N GLU A 76 2.92 10.32 -8.61
CA GLU A 76 3.36 11.70 -8.81
C GLU A 76 4.75 11.94 -8.19
N ILE A 77 4.95 11.55 -6.93
CA ILE A 77 6.21 11.80 -6.20
C ILE A 77 7.34 10.89 -6.70
N SER A 78 7.06 9.61 -6.93
CA SER A 78 8.09 8.64 -7.32
C SER A 78 8.53 8.79 -8.77
N ASP A 79 7.70 9.37 -9.60
CA ASP A 79 7.88 9.43 -11.06
C ASP A 79 8.25 8.06 -11.69
N TRP A 80 7.76 7.00 -11.07
CA TRP A 80 7.92 5.62 -11.53
C TRP A 80 6.58 5.04 -11.97
N ARG A 81 6.58 4.30 -13.06
CA ARG A 81 5.37 3.72 -13.66
C ARG A 81 5.47 2.20 -13.73
N PRO A 82 5.12 1.48 -12.65
CA PRO A 82 5.10 0.01 -12.68
C PRO A 82 4.07 -0.52 -13.68
N ASN A 83 4.35 -1.71 -14.23
CA ASN A 83 3.49 -2.35 -15.23
C ASN A 83 2.10 -2.72 -14.67
N LYS A 84 2.04 -3.05 -13.38
CA LYS A 84 0.78 -3.41 -12.69
C LYS A 84 0.62 -2.60 -11.42
N LEU A 85 -0.60 -2.16 -11.18
CA LEU A 85 -0.99 -1.40 -10.00
C LEU A 85 -2.18 -2.03 -9.30
N ALA A 86 -2.17 -2.06 -7.98
CA ALA A 86 -3.33 -2.48 -7.20
C ALA A 86 -3.52 -1.63 -5.93
N VAL A 87 -4.76 -1.61 -5.45
CA VAL A 87 -5.14 -0.93 -4.21
C VAL A 87 -5.98 -1.89 -3.37
N PHE A 88 -5.54 -2.10 -2.14
CA PHE A 88 -6.22 -2.96 -1.17
C PHE A 88 -6.59 -2.17 0.07
N ALA A 89 -7.72 -2.49 0.69
CA ALA A 89 -8.21 -1.73 1.83
C ALA A 89 -7.49 -2.08 3.15
N GLY A 90 -7.08 -3.33 3.29
CA GLY A 90 -6.44 -3.79 4.51
C GLY A 90 -7.42 -4.01 5.65
N ARG A 91 -6.88 -4.06 6.87
CA ARG A 91 -7.61 -4.35 8.09
C ARG A 91 -7.34 -3.28 9.15
N ILE A 92 -8.32 -3.01 9.99
CA ILE A 92 -8.16 -2.22 11.21
C ILE A 92 -8.28 -3.18 12.40
N ASP A 93 -7.22 -3.28 13.17
CA ASP A 93 -7.14 -4.11 14.37
C ASP A 93 -6.96 -3.21 15.60
N TYR A 94 -8.07 -2.62 16.05
CA TYR A 94 -8.04 -1.68 17.17
C TYR A 94 -7.42 -2.26 18.46
N PRO A 95 -7.67 -3.52 18.83
CA PRO A 95 -7.06 -4.08 20.04
C PRO A 95 -5.53 -4.13 20.01
N SER A 96 -4.93 -4.27 18.83
CA SER A 96 -3.46 -4.34 18.67
C SER A 96 -2.78 -2.97 18.68
N TYR A 97 -3.53 -1.88 18.57
CA TYR A 97 -2.95 -0.54 18.49
C TYR A 97 -2.63 0.00 19.88
N ARG A 98 -1.55 0.79 19.98
CA ARG A 98 -1.25 1.59 21.16
C ARG A 98 -2.36 2.62 21.40
N PHE A 99 -2.50 3.09 22.64
CA PHE A 99 -3.58 3.99 23.05
C PHE A 99 -3.72 5.22 22.12
N PHE A 100 -2.64 5.93 21.84
CA PHE A 100 -2.68 7.12 20.98
C PHE A 100 -3.02 6.78 19.53
N ASP A 101 -2.45 5.71 18.98
CA ASP A 101 -2.76 5.24 17.62
C ASP A 101 -4.23 4.86 17.48
N ARG A 102 -4.77 4.19 18.50
CA ARG A 102 -6.19 3.82 18.58
C ARG A 102 -7.11 5.04 18.56
N LEU A 103 -6.77 6.10 19.31
CA LEU A 103 -7.53 7.35 19.33
C LEU A 103 -7.49 8.06 17.98
N ILE A 104 -6.32 8.16 17.35
CA ILE A 104 -6.15 8.81 16.03
C ILE A 104 -6.94 8.06 14.96
N ILE A 105 -6.83 6.74 14.91
CA ILE A 105 -7.54 5.91 13.93
C ILE A 105 -9.05 5.98 14.17
N ARG A 106 -9.50 5.93 15.42
CA ARG A 106 -10.91 6.09 15.76
C ARG A 106 -11.46 7.44 15.29
N PHE A 107 -10.71 8.52 15.50
CA PHE A 107 -11.09 9.86 15.04
C PHE A 107 -11.18 9.94 13.51
N ILE A 108 -10.20 9.38 12.79
CA ILE A 108 -10.23 9.29 11.32
C ILE A 108 -11.44 8.49 10.85
N MET A 109 -11.75 7.36 11.50
CA MET A 109 -12.91 6.55 11.17
C MET A 109 -14.21 7.29 11.45
N PHE A 110 -14.31 8.03 12.55
CA PHE A 110 -15.47 8.85 12.86
C PHE A 110 -15.74 9.87 11.75
N ILE A 111 -14.74 10.66 11.35
CA ILE A 111 -14.87 11.66 10.28
C ILE A 111 -15.22 11.01 8.93
N THR A 112 -14.64 9.85 8.64
CA THR A 112 -14.80 9.18 7.34
C THR A 112 -15.96 8.18 7.32
N LYS A 113 -16.82 8.18 8.34
CA LYS A 113 -17.98 7.28 8.49
C LYS A 113 -17.58 5.81 8.44
N GLY A 114 -16.48 5.46 9.09
CA GLY A 114 -16.02 4.09 9.28
C GLY A 114 -16.35 3.56 10.68
N PRO A 115 -16.01 2.29 10.98
CA PRO A 115 -16.26 1.68 12.27
C PRO A 115 -15.39 2.30 13.36
N THR A 116 -16.00 2.59 14.51
CA THR A 116 -15.37 3.27 15.65
C THR A 116 -15.32 2.44 16.94
N ASP A 117 -15.83 1.21 16.93
CA ASP A 117 -15.75 0.30 18.05
C ASP A 117 -14.31 -0.22 18.19
N THR A 118 -13.63 0.24 19.23
CA THR A 118 -12.21 -0.06 19.50
C THR A 118 -11.95 -1.44 20.09
N MET A 119 -12.98 -2.21 20.35
CA MET A 119 -12.90 -3.58 20.87
C MET A 119 -12.83 -4.63 19.76
N GLN A 120 -13.00 -4.23 18.50
CA GLN A 120 -13.13 -5.12 17.37
C GLN A 120 -12.03 -4.92 16.31
N THR A 121 -11.90 -5.96 15.50
CA THR A 121 -11.07 -5.97 14.29
C THR A 121 -11.96 -5.93 13.06
N TYR A 122 -11.62 -5.10 12.09
CA TYR A 122 -12.40 -4.94 10.85
C TYR A 122 -11.53 -5.27 9.63
N GLU A 123 -11.92 -6.31 8.88
CA GLU A 123 -11.26 -6.71 7.64
C GLU A 123 -12.01 -6.12 6.45
N PHE A 124 -11.32 -5.30 5.65
CA PHE A 124 -11.86 -4.67 4.44
C PHE A 124 -11.20 -5.18 3.15
N THR A 125 -10.20 -6.03 3.26
CA THR A 125 -9.47 -6.55 2.11
C THR A 125 -10.37 -7.43 1.25
N ASP A 126 -10.48 -7.10 -0.02
CA ASP A 126 -11.06 -8.01 -1.02
C ASP A 126 -10.01 -9.04 -1.45
N TRP A 127 -10.03 -10.18 -0.81
CA TRP A 127 -9.09 -11.28 -1.06
C TRP A 127 -9.21 -11.87 -2.47
N LYS A 128 -10.35 -11.70 -3.16
CA LYS A 128 -10.49 -12.10 -4.57
C LYS A 128 -9.63 -11.21 -5.46
N LYS A 129 -9.65 -9.90 -5.22
CA LYS A 129 -8.77 -8.94 -5.93
C LYS A 129 -7.30 -9.20 -5.64
N VAL A 130 -6.93 -9.55 -4.41
CA VAL A 130 -5.55 -9.92 -4.08
C VAL A 130 -5.10 -11.14 -4.88
N LYS A 131 -5.92 -12.19 -4.92
CA LYS A 131 -5.64 -13.41 -5.69
C LYS A 131 -5.55 -13.13 -7.19
N GLN A 132 -6.44 -12.29 -7.72
CA GLN A 132 -6.40 -11.90 -9.12
C GLN A 132 -5.12 -11.13 -9.45
N PHE A 133 -4.77 -10.14 -8.65
CA PHE A 133 -3.53 -9.38 -8.83
C PHE A 133 -2.29 -10.29 -8.78
N ALA A 134 -2.24 -11.22 -7.84
CA ALA A 134 -1.14 -12.18 -7.78
C ALA A 134 -1.01 -13.01 -9.07
N LYS A 135 -2.11 -13.50 -9.63
CA LYS A 135 -2.12 -14.24 -10.92
C LYS A 135 -1.70 -13.37 -12.12
N GLU A 136 -1.93 -12.08 -12.07
CA GLU A 136 -1.54 -11.15 -13.14
C GLU A 136 -0.06 -10.77 -13.09
N VAL A 137 0.57 -10.94 -11.93
CA VAL A 137 1.97 -10.57 -11.66
C VAL A 137 2.88 -11.79 -11.77
N PHE A 138 2.45 -12.95 -11.31
CA PHE A 138 3.21 -14.20 -11.27
C PHE A 138 2.74 -15.21 -12.30
#